data_d51248e29f84ab2bf68137a516d2b7b8
#
_entry.id   d51248e29f84ab2bf68137a516d2b7b8
#
_cell.length_a   1.000
_cell.length_b   1.000
_cell.length_c   1.000
_cell.angle_alpha   90.00
_cell.angle_beta   90.00
_cell.angle_gamma   90.00
#
_symmetry.space_group_name_H-M   'P 1'
#
loop_
_entity.id
_entity.type
_entity.pdbx_description
1 polymer ?
#
loop_
_entity_poly.entity_id
_entity_poly.type
_entity_poly.pdbx_seq_one_letter_code
_entity_poly.pdbx_strand_id
1 'polypeptide(L)'
;MTEYLITFNDEWVPHHTAEEIREKGTAARAVVEEMRAAGVLIFSNGGLDRSTAVCSVEAVDGKPVFTDGPYVETKEHLGGFAAVDVPDDEAARYWAGRLATALDWPQEVHRFRGPGEPARGGAGDK
;
A
#
# COMPACT_ATOMS: atom_id res chain seq x y z
N MET A 1 -19.67 -5.06 -1.96
CA MET A 1 -18.39 -4.80 -2.63
C MET A 1 -17.27 -5.28 -1.74
N THR A 2 -16.12 -5.50 -2.29
CA THR A 2 -14.98 -6.05 -1.57
C THR A 2 -13.87 -5.01 -1.52
N GLU A 3 -13.20 -4.92 -0.38
CA GLU A 3 -12.12 -3.97 -0.22
C GLU A 3 -10.78 -4.60 -0.56
N TYR A 4 -9.96 -3.85 -1.27
CA TYR A 4 -8.64 -4.30 -1.70
C TYR A 4 -7.60 -3.24 -1.38
N LEU A 5 -6.37 -3.68 -1.19
CA LEU A 5 -5.23 -2.80 -1.00
C LEU A 5 -4.27 -3.00 -2.18
N ILE A 6 -3.98 -1.91 -2.87
CA ILE A 6 -3.01 -1.90 -3.95
C ILE A 6 -1.77 -1.21 -3.40
N THR A 7 -0.63 -1.89 -3.42
CA THR A 7 0.57 -1.38 -2.76
C THR A 7 1.80 -1.50 -3.63
N PHE A 8 2.82 -0.76 -3.27
CA PHE A 8 4.18 -1.04 -3.74
C PHE A 8 5.16 -0.82 -2.59
N ASN A 9 6.29 -1.49 -2.67
CA ASN A 9 7.37 -1.30 -1.70
C ASN A 9 8.41 -0.36 -2.29
N ASP A 10 9.10 0.37 -1.42
CA ASP A 10 10.16 1.27 -1.86
C ASP A 10 11.21 0.55 -2.70
N GLU A 11 11.50 -0.69 -2.35
CA GLU A 11 12.52 -1.49 -3.02
C GLU A 11 12.19 -1.80 -4.48
N TRP A 12 10.92 -1.67 -4.86
CA TRP A 12 10.47 -1.92 -6.24
C TRP A 12 10.58 -0.70 -7.13
N VAL A 13 10.84 0.46 -6.54
CA VAL A 13 10.89 1.72 -7.28
C VAL A 13 12.27 1.86 -7.91
N PRO A 14 12.36 1.91 -9.26
CA PRO A 14 13.66 2.10 -9.90
C PRO A 14 14.25 3.47 -9.58
N HIS A 15 15.52 3.61 -9.84
CA HIS A 15 16.19 4.89 -9.62
C HIS A 15 15.63 5.94 -10.59
N HIS A 16 15.25 7.08 -10.05
CA HIS A 16 14.65 8.17 -10.84
C HIS A 16 15.20 9.52 -10.39
N THR A 17 15.16 10.50 -11.30
CA THR A 17 15.44 11.89 -10.92
C THR A 17 14.23 12.44 -10.16
N ALA A 18 14.44 13.55 -9.47
CA ALA A 18 13.35 14.22 -8.76
C ALA A 18 12.23 14.62 -9.72
N GLU A 19 12.59 15.06 -10.93
CA GLU A 19 11.60 15.45 -11.91
C GLU A 19 10.78 14.27 -12.39
N GLU A 20 11.45 13.14 -12.65
CA GLU A 20 10.74 11.91 -13.04
C GLU A 20 9.77 11.46 -11.97
N ILE A 21 10.18 11.53 -10.70
CA ILE A 21 9.29 11.18 -9.59
C ILE A 21 8.07 12.10 -9.55
N ARG A 22 8.26 13.41 -9.79
CA ARG A 22 7.12 14.33 -9.81
C ARG A 22 6.16 14.01 -10.93
N GLU A 23 6.68 13.66 -12.11
CA GLU A 23 5.85 13.30 -13.25
C GLU A 23 5.06 12.02 -12.96
N LYS A 24 5.70 11.03 -12.37
CA LYS A 24 5.03 9.78 -11.98
C LYS A 24 3.95 10.05 -10.94
N GLY A 25 4.24 10.91 -9.98
CA GLY A 25 3.26 11.30 -8.98
C GLY A 25 2.06 11.99 -9.58
N THR A 26 2.27 12.85 -10.57
CA THR A 26 1.17 13.51 -11.26
C THR A 26 0.30 12.50 -12.00
N ALA A 27 0.94 11.56 -12.72
CA ALA A 27 0.20 10.51 -13.43
C ALA A 27 -0.58 9.62 -12.48
N ALA A 28 0.02 9.26 -11.35
CA ALA A 28 -0.66 8.43 -10.35
C ALA A 28 -1.85 9.17 -9.73
N ARG A 29 -1.68 10.46 -9.43
CA ARG A 29 -2.78 11.25 -8.86
C ARG A 29 -3.96 11.35 -9.83
N ALA A 30 -3.68 11.39 -11.13
CA ALA A 30 -4.76 11.39 -12.11
C ALA A 30 -5.57 10.09 -12.04
N VAL A 31 -4.90 8.95 -11.87
CA VAL A 31 -5.60 7.67 -11.71
C VAL A 31 -6.42 7.68 -10.42
N VAL A 32 -5.86 8.19 -9.33
CA VAL A 32 -6.57 8.27 -8.05
C VAL A 32 -7.81 9.16 -8.19
N GLU A 33 -7.73 10.25 -8.95
CA GLU A 33 -8.91 11.08 -9.17
C GLU A 33 -9.98 10.33 -9.97
N GLU A 34 -9.57 9.49 -10.91
CA GLU A 34 -10.54 8.65 -11.61
C GLU A 34 -11.20 7.65 -10.68
N MET A 35 -10.43 7.07 -9.75
CA MET A 35 -11.00 6.19 -8.72
C MET A 35 -12.02 6.93 -7.87
N ARG A 36 -11.70 8.17 -7.51
CA ARG A 36 -12.61 8.99 -6.70
C ARG A 36 -13.89 9.28 -7.48
N ALA A 37 -13.76 9.65 -8.74
CA ALA A 37 -14.91 9.94 -9.59
C ALA A 37 -15.77 8.69 -9.82
N ALA A 38 -15.15 7.52 -9.88
CA ALA A 38 -15.87 6.27 -10.04
C ALA A 38 -16.50 5.78 -8.74
N GLY A 39 -16.22 6.44 -7.63
CA GLY A 39 -16.78 6.06 -6.33
C GLY A 39 -16.15 4.83 -5.72
N VAL A 40 -14.97 4.43 -6.15
CA VAL A 40 -14.33 3.21 -5.64
C VAL A 40 -13.19 3.49 -4.67
N LEU A 41 -12.73 4.73 -4.56
CA LEU A 41 -11.60 5.05 -3.70
C LEU A 41 -12.02 5.11 -2.24
N ILE A 42 -11.31 4.38 -1.39
CA ILE A 42 -11.46 4.52 0.05
C ILE A 42 -10.44 5.54 0.55
N PHE A 43 -9.17 5.29 0.27
CA PHE A 43 -8.10 6.18 0.71
C PHE A 43 -6.81 5.81 -0.04
N SER A 44 -6.00 6.80 -0.33
CA SER A 44 -4.69 6.52 -0.92
C SER A 44 -3.66 7.51 -0.42
N ASN A 45 -2.41 7.09 -0.44
CA ASN A 45 -1.28 7.96 -0.25
C ASN A 45 -0.11 7.39 -1.03
N GLY A 46 0.45 8.21 -1.89
CA GLY A 46 1.50 7.77 -2.82
C GLY A 46 2.89 7.69 -2.22
N GLY A 47 3.04 8.08 -0.97
CA GLY A 47 4.38 8.00 -0.39
C GLY A 47 4.38 8.01 1.12
N LEU A 48 4.89 6.94 1.69
CA LEU A 48 5.26 6.93 3.09
C LEU A 48 6.68 7.45 3.17
N ASP A 49 6.90 8.37 4.08
CA ASP A 49 8.24 8.94 4.25
C ASP A 49 9.02 8.07 5.22
N ARG A 50 9.81 7.18 4.65
CA ARG A 50 10.60 6.24 5.41
C ARG A 50 11.62 6.93 6.30
N SER A 51 12.13 8.09 5.86
CA SER A 51 13.10 8.84 6.64
C SER A 51 12.49 9.46 7.89
N THR A 52 11.17 9.51 7.95
CA THR A 52 10.45 10.10 9.09
C THR A 52 9.69 9.04 9.89
N ALA A 53 10.12 7.79 9.81
CA ALA A 53 9.53 6.76 10.67
C ALA A 53 9.65 7.24 12.13
N VAL A 54 8.50 7.43 12.77
CA VAL A 54 8.48 8.04 14.09
C VAL A 54 9.06 7.08 15.12
N CYS A 55 8.58 5.85 15.10
CA CYS A 55 9.06 4.86 16.04
C CYS A 55 8.58 3.47 15.62
N SER A 56 9.18 2.46 16.20
CA SER A 56 8.60 1.13 16.25
C SER A 56 8.20 0.86 17.70
N VAL A 57 7.25 -0.04 17.89
CA VAL A 57 6.77 -0.32 19.22
C VAL A 57 6.51 -1.83 19.35
N GLU A 58 6.91 -2.39 20.49
CA GLU A 58 6.70 -3.79 20.79
C GLU A 58 6.04 -3.90 22.16
N ALA A 59 5.32 -5.00 22.36
CA ALA A 59 4.76 -5.28 23.67
C ALA A 59 5.72 -6.20 24.43
N VAL A 60 6.18 -5.75 25.58
CA VAL A 60 7.06 -6.52 26.43
C VAL A 60 6.41 -6.61 27.81
N ASP A 61 6.11 -7.81 28.25
CA ASP A 61 5.43 -8.05 29.53
C ASP A 61 4.14 -7.22 29.65
N GLY A 62 3.38 -7.16 28.56
CA GLY A 62 2.09 -6.47 28.55
C GLY A 62 2.17 -4.96 28.45
N LYS A 63 3.34 -4.40 28.21
CA LYS A 63 3.52 -2.96 28.12
C LYS A 63 4.18 -2.56 26.81
N PRO A 64 3.84 -1.42 26.24
CA PRO A 64 4.49 -0.96 25.01
C PRO A 64 5.91 -0.49 25.28
N VAL A 65 6.82 -0.90 24.42
CA VAL A 65 8.20 -0.42 24.43
C VAL A 65 8.46 0.23 23.09
N PHE A 66 8.84 1.49 23.10
CA PHE A 66 9.04 2.29 21.90
C PHE A 66 10.52 2.37 21.57
N THR A 67 10.82 2.26 20.28
CA THR A 67 12.16 2.46 19.76
C THR A 67 12.07 3.48 18.64
N ASP A 68 12.91 4.50 18.67
CA ASP A 68 12.88 5.53 17.62
C ASP A 68 13.23 4.92 16.28
N GLY A 69 12.51 5.36 15.25
CA GLY A 69 12.77 4.93 13.89
C GLY A 69 12.06 3.64 13.50
N PRO A 70 12.39 3.09 12.34
CA PRO A 70 11.72 1.91 11.83
C PRO A 70 12.18 0.65 12.55
N TYR A 71 11.35 -0.40 12.43
CA TYR A 71 11.71 -1.70 12.98
C TYR A 71 12.93 -2.24 12.23
N VAL A 72 14.00 -2.50 12.96
CA VAL A 72 15.32 -2.75 12.35
C VAL A 72 15.37 -4.02 11.51
N GLU A 73 14.47 -4.98 11.78
CA GLU A 73 14.49 -6.25 11.05
C GLU A 73 13.66 -6.21 9.77
N THR A 74 12.98 -5.10 9.50
CA THR A 74 12.19 -4.97 8.29
C THR A 74 13.10 -4.87 7.07
N LYS A 75 12.85 -5.70 6.07
CA LYS A 75 13.63 -5.71 4.83
C LYS A 75 12.86 -5.16 3.66
N GLU A 76 11.54 -5.09 3.78
CA GLU A 76 10.68 -4.52 2.75
C GLU A 76 9.91 -3.37 3.38
N HIS A 77 9.79 -2.30 2.64
CA HIS A 77 9.20 -1.07 3.17
C HIS A 77 8.08 -0.61 2.27
N LEU A 78 6.90 -0.49 2.86
CA LEU A 78 5.74 0.01 2.14
C LEU A 78 6.03 1.41 1.63
N GLY A 79 5.90 1.61 0.31
CA GLY A 79 6.17 2.89 -0.29
C GLY A 79 4.93 3.74 -0.48
N GLY A 80 3.83 3.11 -0.89
CA GLY A 80 2.58 3.81 -1.09
C GLY A 80 1.45 2.83 -1.30
N PHE A 81 0.22 3.32 -1.27
CA PHE A 81 -0.92 2.43 -1.43
C PHE A 81 -2.18 3.16 -1.86
N ALA A 82 -3.13 2.38 -2.37
CA ALA A 82 -4.50 2.84 -2.59
C ALA A 82 -5.43 1.74 -2.10
N ALA A 83 -6.39 2.12 -1.26
CA ALA A 83 -7.42 1.21 -0.80
C ALA A 83 -8.69 1.50 -1.61
N VAL A 84 -9.26 0.45 -2.20
CA VAL A 84 -10.43 0.58 -3.06
C VAL A 84 -11.50 -0.41 -2.66
N ASP A 85 -12.76 -0.06 -2.96
CA ASP A 85 -13.93 -0.89 -2.72
C ASP A 85 -14.57 -1.16 -4.07
N VAL A 86 -14.40 -2.39 -4.57
CA VAL A 86 -14.80 -2.75 -5.92
C VAL A 86 -15.52 -4.10 -5.91
N PRO A 87 -16.23 -4.44 -7.00
CA PRO A 87 -17.05 -5.67 -7.00
C PRO A 87 -16.26 -6.97 -6.91
N ASP A 88 -15.07 -7.03 -7.54
CA ASP A 88 -14.37 -8.29 -7.66
C ASP A 88 -12.89 -8.09 -7.93
N ASP A 89 -12.15 -9.20 -8.00
CA ASP A 89 -10.72 -9.20 -8.24
C ASP A 89 -10.36 -8.55 -9.57
N GLU A 90 -11.19 -8.74 -10.58
CA GLU A 90 -10.90 -8.18 -11.90
C GLU A 90 -10.93 -6.67 -11.88
N ALA A 91 -11.90 -6.08 -11.18
CA ALA A 91 -11.95 -4.63 -11.03
C ALA A 91 -10.74 -4.12 -10.26
N ALA A 92 -10.30 -4.85 -9.23
CA ALA A 92 -9.10 -4.47 -8.49
C ALA A 92 -7.88 -4.53 -9.39
N ARG A 93 -7.77 -5.56 -10.22
CA ARG A 93 -6.67 -5.66 -11.18
C ARG A 93 -6.66 -4.52 -12.18
N TYR A 94 -7.84 -4.09 -12.61
CA TYR A 94 -7.94 -2.97 -13.54
C TYR A 94 -7.29 -1.72 -12.94
N TRP A 95 -7.66 -1.37 -11.71
CA TRP A 95 -7.12 -0.17 -11.09
C TRP A 95 -5.64 -0.30 -10.75
N ALA A 96 -5.22 -1.49 -10.33
CA ALA A 96 -3.81 -1.74 -10.07
C ALA A 96 -2.99 -1.61 -11.35
N GLY A 97 -3.53 -2.10 -12.46
CA GLY A 97 -2.89 -1.96 -13.76
C GLY A 97 -2.74 -0.51 -14.18
N ARG A 98 -3.78 0.30 -13.90
CA ARG A 98 -3.71 1.73 -14.20
C ARG A 98 -2.60 2.41 -13.38
N LEU A 99 -2.49 2.06 -12.09
CA LEU A 99 -1.45 2.62 -11.25
C LEU A 99 -0.06 2.16 -11.68
N ALA A 100 0.08 0.86 -11.96
CA ALA A 100 1.37 0.32 -12.41
C ALA A 100 1.84 1.00 -13.69
N THR A 101 0.92 1.26 -14.60
CA THR A 101 1.26 1.93 -15.86
C THR A 101 1.65 3.38 -15.61
N ALA A 102 0.91 4.07 -14.75
CA ALA A 102 1.20 5.48 -14.46
C ALA A 102 2.53 5.66 -13.76
N LEU A 103 2.83 4.78 -12.80
CA LEU A 103 4.06 4.86 -12.01
C LEU A 103 5.24 4.18 -12.69
N ASP A 104 4.96 3.18 -13.53
CA ASP A 104 5.97 2.38 -14.22
C ASP A 104 6.84 1.60 -13.25
N TRP A 105 6.23 1.09 -12.19
CA TRP A 105 6.85 0.10 -11.32
C TRP A 105 5.76 -0.82 -10.76
N PRO A 106 6.17 -2.00 -10.26
CA PRO A 106 5.20 -3.03 -9.86
C PRO A 106 4.26 -2.59 -8.75
N GLN A 107 3.07 -3.16 -8.78
CA GLN A 107 2.07 -3.02 -7.72
C GLN A 107 1.67 -4.43 -7.28
N GLU A 108 1.19 -4.53 -6.06
CA GLU A 108 0.67 -5.78 -5.53
C GLU A 108 -0.75 -5.54 -5.04
N VAL A 109 -1.62 -6.53 -5.21
CA VAL A 109 -3.03 -6.38 -4.85
C VAL A 109 -3.37 -7.43 -3.81
N HIS A 110 -3.92 -6.99 -2.70
CA HIS A 110 -4.42 -7.89 -1.66
C HIS A 110 -5.88 -7.59 -1.39
N ARG A 111 -6.64 -8.64 -1.16
CA ARG A 111 -8.02 -8.48 -0.73
C ARG A 111 -8.04 -8.48 0.80
N PHE A 112 -8.75 -7.52 1.37
CA PHE A 112 -8.95 -7.52 2.81
C PHE A 112 -9.90 -8.65 3.18
N ARG A 113 -9.68 -9.26 4.33
CA ARG A 113 -10.65 -10.21 4.88
C ARG A 113 -11.88 -9.45 5.30
N GLY A 114 -13.05 -10.08 5.14
CA GLY A 114 -14.28 -9.50 5.61
C GLY A 114 -14.34 -9.48 7.13
N PRO A 115 -15.27 -8.73 7.69
CA PRO A 115 -15.40 -8.67 9.14
C PRO A 115 -15.64 -10.08 9.72
N GLY A 116 -14.87 -10.41 10.74
CA GLY A 116 -14.98 -11.70 11.40
C GLY A 116 -14.29 -12.86 10.73
N GLU A 117 -13.73 -12.67 9.54
CA GLU A 117 -12.98 -13.74 8.89
C GLU A 117 -11.66 -13.97 9.61
N PRO A 118 -11.34 -15.24 9.91
CA PRO A 118 -10.07 -15.52 10.57
C PRO A 118 -8.90 -15.37 9.59
N ALA A 119 -7.72 -15.17 10.16
CA ALA A 119 -6.51 -15.20 9.37
C ALA A 119 -6.34 -16.59 8.76
N ARG A 120 -5.82 -16.64 7.53
CA ARG A 120 -5.63 -17.88 6.80
C ARG A 120 -4.16 -18.07 6.51
N GLY A 121 -3.74 -19.33 6.48
CA GLY A 121 -2.37 -19.66 6.24
C GLY A 121 -1.52 -19.45 7.48
N GLY A 122 -0.27 -19.77 7.38
CA GLY A 122 0.65 -19.62 8.49
C GLY A 122 0.34 -20.54 9.64
N ALA A 123 0.97 -20.25 10.78
CA ALA A 123 0.85 -21.09 11.95
C ALA A 123 -0.54 -21.08 12.54
N GLY A 124 -1.24 -19.98 12.41
CA GLY A 124 -2.56 -19.84 12.99
C GLY A 124 -3.63 -20.64 12.28
N ASP A 125 -3.32 -21.17 11.14
CA ASP A 125 -4.28 -21.84 10.30
C ASP A 125 -4.20 -23.35 10.41
N LYS A 126 -3.87 -23.81 11.55
CA LYS A 126 -3.74 -25.22 11.80
C LYS A 126 -5.04 -25.82 12.26
#